data_cd7f6a1a1d7ab7fa43c770685f71aed4
#
_entry.id   cd7f6a1a1d7ab7fa43c770685f71aed4
#
_cell.length_a   1.000
_cell.length_b   1.000
_cell.length_c   1.000
_cell.angle_alpha   90.00
_cell.angle_beta   90.00
_cell.angle_gamma   90.00
#
_symmetry.space_group_name_H-M   'P 1'
#
loop_
_entity.id
_entity.type
_entity.pdbx_description
1 polymer ?
#
loop_
_entity_poly.entity_id
_entity_poly.type
_entity_poly.pdbx_seq_one_letter_code
_entity_poly.pdbx_strand_id
1 'polypeptide(L)'
;MFYDEEALAISVVSVVNLEWGKQKIKVRRRPYSALSFRVRGEGRITTADQTVDMSEGDILFLPQNVDYIADYTEGEILVIHFECKNKSFDKIENYTVSDPKAVLPLFRRAYSAWHTKRIGYRLEITAIIYEILLAIRRQASNGESEDGAFSRAMDIIRSGYKDPELRITDVCLKAGISDSYLRRMTKRYYGMHPVRYLTELRLSYAETLLRHPSVSVEQAAVDSGFADPKYFARVVKKLRGCSPSELRSV
;
A
#
# COMPACT_ATOMS: atom_id res chain seq x y z
N MET A 1 2.71 9.01 -6.64
CA MET A 1 1.34 8.80 -7.20
C MET A 1 0.36 8.61 -6.05
N PHE A 2 -0.94 8.89 -6.28
CA PHE A 2 -1.95 8.77 -5.21
C PHE A 2 -2.04 7.35 -4.62
N TYR A 3 -1.95 6.33 -5.45
CA TYR A 3 -2.00 4.92 -5.01
C TYR A 3 -0.77 4.44 -4.22
N ASP A 4 0.33 5.19 -4.23
CA ASP A 4 1.56 4.84 -3.48
C ASP A 4 1.51 5.27 -2.01
N GLU A 5 0.49 6.03 -1.64
CA GLU A 5 0.38 6.59 -0.30
C GLU A 5 -0.16 5.55 0.70
N GLU A 6 0.60 5.32 1.76
CA GLU A 6 0.28 4.30 2.78
C GLU A 6 -0.51 4.85 3.97
N ALA A 7 -0.47 6.17 4.18
CA ALA A 7 -1.11 6.80 5.34
C ALA A 7 -1.90 8.05 4.92
N LEU A 8 -3.13 7.84 4.43
CA LEU A 8 -4.04 8.92 4.05
C LEU A 8 -5.08 9.18 5.14
N ALA A 9 -5.21 10.42 5.61
CA ALA A 9 -6.31 10.82 6.48
C ALA A 9 -7.54 11.19 5.65
N ILE A 10 -8.33 10.18 5.28
CA ILE A 10 -9.49 10.31 4.38
C ILE A 10 -10.76 10.63 5.15
N SER A 11 -11.51 11.64 4.68
CA SER A 11 -12.87 11.96 5.12
C SER A 11 -13.81 11.87 3.93
N VAL A 12 -14.71 10.90 3.92
CA VAL A 12 -15.67 10.68 2.83
C VAL A 12 -16.71 11.78 2.81
N VAL A 13 -16.90 12.43 1.66
CA VAL A 13 -17.85 13.53 1.43
C VAL A 13 -19.15 13.01 0.82
N SER A 14 -19.06 12.26 -0.28
CA SER A 14 -20.24 11.67 -0.95
C SER A 14 -19.82 10.53 -1.88
N VAL A 15 -20.80 9.68 -2.22
CA VAL A 15 -20.63 8.70 -3.31
C VAL A 15 -21.84 8.83 -4.23
N VAL A 16 -21.57 8.97 -5.52
CA VAL A 16 -22.60 9.19 -6.52
C VAL A 16 -22.41 8.26 -7.72
N ASN A 17 -23.53 7.93 -8.35
CA ASN A 17 -23.56 7.37 -9.71
C ASN A 17 -24.09 8.46 -10.64
N LEU A 18 -23.33 8.79 -11.67
CA LEU A 18 -23.66 9.85 -12.63
C LEU A 18 -23.78 9.27 -14.02
N GLU A 19 -24.89 9.55 -14.67
CA GLU A 19 -25.13 9.27 -16.08
C GLU A 19 -25.36 10.59 -16.83
N TRP A 20 -24.85 10.69 -18.04
CA TRP A 20 -25.02 11.89 -18.87
C TRP A 20 -24.91 11.58 -20.37
N GLY A 21 -25.50 12.47 -21.19
CA GLY A 21 -25.23 12.57 -22.61
C GLY A 21 -23.90 13.27 -22.91
N LYS A 22 -23.56 13.42 -24.19
CA LYS A 22 -22.37 14.17 -24.62
C LYS A 22 -22.37 15.58 -24.05
N GLN A 23 -21.30 15.97 -23.33
CA GLN A 23 -21.21 17.28 -22.71
C GLN A 23 -19.76 17.75 -22.52
N LYS A 24 -19.62 19.07 -22.43
CA LYS A 24 -18.38 19.72 -22.06
C LYS A 24 -18.60 20.63 -20.88
N ILE A 25 -17.89 20.40 -19.79
CA ILE A 25 -18.04 21.13 -18.53
C ILE A 25 -16.73 21.75 -18.08
N LYS A 26 -16.82 22.89 -17.40
CA LYS A 26 -15.69 23.56 -16.74
C LYS A 26 -15.89 23.45 -15.23
N VAL A 27 -14.92 22.85 -14.55
CA VAL A 27 -14.93 22.72 -13.09
C VAL A 27 -13.83 23.61 -12.52
N ARG A 28 -14.19 24.39 -11.49
CA ARG A 28 -13.26 25.27 -10.78
C ARG A 28 -13.17 24.87 -9.32
N ARG A 29 -11.93 24.74 -8.83
CA ARG A 29 -11.55 24.61 -7.41
C ARG A 29 -12.52 23.82 -6.55
N ARG A 30 -12.80 22.60 -6.95
CA ARG A 30 -13.63 21.71 -6.12
C ARG A 30 -12.93 21.45 -4.78
N PRO A 31 -13.62 21.62 -3.62
CA PRO A 31 -12.97 21.55 -2.30
C PRO A 31 -12.65 20.11 -1.85
N TYR A 32 -12.92 19.10 -2.64
CA TYR A 32 -12.68 17.69 -2.37
C TYR A 32 -12.07 16.98 -3.57
N SER A 33 -11.36 15.91 -3.30
CA SER A 33 -10.84 14.98 -4.31
C SER A 33 -11.92 14.00 -4.76
N ALA A 34 -11.72 13.39 -5.91
CA ALA A 34 -12.58 12.33 -6.40
C ALA A 34 -11.76 11.14 -6.90
N LEU A 35 -12.24 9.95 -6.58
CA LEU A 35 -11.83 8.71 -7.19
C LEU A 35 -13.03 8.16 -7.95
N SER A 36 -12.94 8.01 -9.26
CA SER A 36 -14.05 7.58 -10.10
C SER A 36 -13.69 6.37 -10.93
N PHE A 37 -14.67 5.51 -11.17
CA PHE A 37 -14.61 4.38 -12.09
C PHE A 37 -15.53 4.65 -13.27
N ARG A 38 -15.01 4.56 -14.49
CA ARG A 38 -15.78 4.75 -15.70
C ARG A 38 -16.47 3.43 -16.09
N VAL A 39 -17.77 3.41 -15.89
CA VAL A 39 -18.60 2.24 -16.20
C VAL A 39 -18.85 2.13 -17.71
N ARG A 40 -19.04 3.30 -18.37
CA ARG A 40 -19.36 3.39 -19.81
C ARG A 40 -18.91 4.73 -20.38
N GLY A 41 -18.55 4.76 -21.66
CA GLY A 41 -18.20 5.97 -22.41
C GLY A 41 -16.74 6.37 -22.27
N GLU A 42 -16.39 7.45 -22.94
CA GLU A 42 -15.03 8.03 -22.99
C GLU A 42 -15.05 9.47 -22.50
N GLY A 43 -13.86 10.00 -22.22
CA GLY A 43 -13.74 11.40 -21.85
C GLY A 43 -12.30 11.89 -21.91
N ARG A 44 -12.18 13.23 -21.93
CA ARG A 44 -10.90 13.93 -21.88
C ARG A 44 -10.97 15.01 -20.83
N ILE A 45 -9.98 15.07 -19.96
CA ILE A 45 -9.81 16.17 -19.02
C ILE A 45 -8.58 16.96 -19.39
N THR A 46 -8.72 18.29 -19.46
CA THR A 46 -7.64 19.22 -19.78
C THR A 46 -7.51 20.22 -18.64
N THR A 47 -6.29 20.34 -18.11
CA THR A 47 -5.86 21.40 -17.18
C THR A 47 -4.94 22.37 -17.92
N ALA A 48 -4.32 23.33 -17.20
CA ALA A 48 -3.30 24.20 -17.75
C ALA A 48 -2.05 23.40 -18.20
N ASP A 49 -1.70 22.31 -17.50
CA ASP A 49 -0.42 21.63 -17.60
C ASP A 49 -0.51 20.22 -18.19
N GLN A 50 -1.71 19.62 -18.24
CA GLN A 50 -1.87 18.24 -18.69
C GLN A 50 -3.20 17.98 -19.40
N THR A 51 -3.22 16.97 -20.26
CA THR A 51 -4.43 16.38 -20.84
C THR A 51 -4.43 14.89 -20.53
N VAL A 52 -5.59 14.38 -20.05
CA VAL A 52 -5.78 13.01 -19.65
C VAL A 52 -7.00 12.46 -20.38
N ASP A 53 -6.79 11.42 -21.18
CA ASP A 53 -7.86 10.65 -21.81
C ASP A 53 -8.30 9.52 -20.89
N MET A 54 -9.58 9.15 -20.97
CA MET A 54 -10.20 8.13 -20.12
C MET A 54 -11.12 7.27 -20.96
N SER A 55 -11.06 5.97 -20.75
CA SER A 55 -11.89 4.98 -21.40
C SER A 55 -12.69 4.16 -20.38
N GLU A 56 -13.64 3.36 -20.87
CA GLU A 56 -14.38 2.40 -20.07
C GLU A 56 -13.43 1.48 -19.30
N GLY A 57 -13.69 1.27 -18.02
CA GLY A 57 -12.87 0.48 -17.11
C GLY A 57 -11.76 1.26 -16.40
N ASP A 58 -11.48 2.51 -16.81
CA ASP A 58 -10.45 3.33 -16.15
C ASP A 58 -10.89 3.84 -14.79
N ILE A 59 -9.90 4.01 -13.90
CA ILE A 59 -10.04 4.70 -12.62
C ILE A 59 -9.34 6.05 -12.72
N LEU A 60 -10.07 7.12 -12.43
CA LEU A 60 -9.52 8.47 -12.44
C LEU A 60 -9.45 9.04 -11.03
N PHE A 61 -8.28 9.54 -10.66
CA PHE A 61 -8.08 10.37 -9.48
C PHE A 61 -8.04 11.85 -9.88
N LEU A 62 -8.93 12.64 -9.29
CA LEU A 62 -9.04 14.07 -9.45
C LEU A 62 -8.76 14.75 -8.11
N PRO A 63 -7.62 15.45 -7.95
CA PRO A 63 -7.32 16.17 -6.71
C PRO A 63 -8.30 17.31 -6.43
N GLN A 64 -8.40 17.69 -5.16
CA GLN A 64 -9.09 18.92 -4.75
C GLN A 64 -8.36 20.16 -5.30
N ASN A 65 -9.08 21.27 -5.46
CA ASN A 65 -8.57 22.60 -5.85
C ASN A 65 -7.92 22.67 -7.24
N VAL A 66 -8.07 21.66 -8.09
CA VAL A 66 -7.59 21.67 -9.48
C VAL A 66 -8.71 22.15 -10.41
N ASP A 67 -8.39 23.13 -11.26
CA ASP A 67 -9.27 23.62 -12.32
C ASP A 67 -9.10 22.72 -13.55
N TYR A 68 -10.22 22.31 -14.16
CA TYR A 68 -10.16 21.51 -15.39
C TYR A 68 -11.38 21.72 -16.30
N ILE A 69 -11.21 21.39 -17.56
CA ILE A 69 -12.29 21.24 -18.54
C ILE A 69 -12.42 19.75 -18.82
N ALA A 70 -13.63 19.22 -18.71
CA ALA A 70 -13.94 17.86 -19.06
C ALA A 70 -14.83 17.82 -20.30
N ASP A 71 -14.44 17.00 -21.27
CA ASP A 71 -15.19 16.72 -22.50
C ASP A 71 -15.56 15.23 -22.47
N TYR A 72 -16.85 14.94 -22.38
CA TYR A 72 -17.35 13.57 -22.20
C TYR A 72 -18.25 13.17 -23.36
N THR A 73 -18.11 11.93 -23.83
CA THR A 73 -19.14 11.25 -24.59
C THR A 73 -20.32 10.91 -23.68
N GLU A 74 -21.41 10.38 -24.22
CA GLU A 74 -22.43 9.73 -23.40
C GLU A 74 -21.82 8.65 -22.51
N GLY A 75 -22.18 8.61 -21.23
CA GLY A 75 -21.53 7.70 -20.32
C GLY A 75 -22.08 7.62 -18.91
N GLU A 76 -21.44 6.76 -18.12
CA GLU A 76 -21.75 6.49 -16.71
C GLU A 76 -20.47 6.40 -15.91
N ILE A 77 -20.43 7.02 -14.73
CA ILE A 77 -19.36 6.87 -13.74
C ILE A 77 -19.91 6.68 -12.34
N LEU A 78 -19.18 5.89 -11.55
CA LEU A 78 -19.30 5.83 -10.09
C LEU A 78 -18.16 6.67 -9.49
N VAL A 79 -18.51 7.58 -8.58
CA VAL A 79 -17.55 8.53 -7.99
C VAL A 79 -17.60 8.51 -6.48
N ILE A 80 -16.45 8.42 -5.84
CA ILE A 80 -16.26 8.62 -4.41
C ILE A 80 -15.59 9.98 -4.23
N HIS A 81 -16.28 10.92 -3.59
CA HIS A 81 -15.72 12.21 -3.19
C HIS A 81 -15.18 12.14 -1.77
N PHE A 82 -14.00 12.68 -1.56
CA PHE A 82 -13.36 12.68 -0.24
C PHE A 82 -12.37 13.83 -0.08
N GLU A 83 -12.11 14.18 1.16
CA GLU A 83 -11.01 15.07 1.56
C GLU A 83 -9.82 14.24 2.04
N CYS A 84 -8.61 14.63 1.66
CA CYS A 84 -7.39 14.14 2.25
C CYS A 84 -6.78 15.23 3.13
N LYS A 85 -6.75 15.01 4.47
CA LYS A 85 -6.41 16.06 5.44
C LYS A 85 -4.91 16.21 5.70
N ASN A 86 -4.15 15.17 5.45
CA ASN A 86 -2.71 15.12 5.76
C ASN A 86 -1.81 15.24 4.53
N LYS A 87 -2.37 15.32 3.32
CA LYS A 87 -1.62 15.40 2.08
C LYS A 87 -2.36 16.16 0.98
N SER A 88 -1.61 16.89 0.17
CA SER A 88 -2.11 17.58 -1.02
C SER A 88 -1.57 16.91 -2.28
N PHE A 89 -2.40 16.87 -3.32
CA PHE A 89 -2.07 16.37 -4.64
C PHE A 89 -2.40 17.45 -5.67
N ASP A 90 -1.61 17.51 -6.74
CA ASP A 90 -1.72 18.53 -7.79
C ASP A 90 -1.97 17.94 -9.18
N LYS A 91 -1.74 16.63 -9.34
CA LYS A 91 -1.86 15.95 -10.64
C LYS A 91 -3.11 15.09 -10.73
N ILE A 92 -3.76 15.18 -11.87
CA ILE A 92 -4.82 14.23 -12.25
C ILE A 92 -4.13 12.95 -12.72
N GLU A 93 -4.58 11.79 -12.21
CA GLU A 93 -3.99 10.51 -12.53
C GLU A 93 -5.06 9.56 -13.06
N ASN A 94 -4.82 8.97 -14.23
CA ASN A 94 -5.68 7.94 -14.82
C ASN A 94 -5.00 6.57 -14.72
N TYR A 95 -5.73 5.58 -14.27
CA TYR A 95 -5.25 4.22 -14.06
C TYR A 95 -6.09 3.26 -14.91
N THR A 96 -5.49 2.76 -15.98
CA THR A 96 -6.08 1.67 -16.75
C THR A 96 -5.87 0.37 -15.99
N VAL A 97 -6.96 -0.27 -15.56
CA VAL A 97 -6.89 -1.51 -14.80
C VAL A 97 -7.01 -2.73 -15.72
N SER A 98 -6.19 -3.76 -15.47
CA SER A 98 -6.18 -4.99 -16.26
C SER A 98 -7.44 -5.84 -16.08
N ASP A 99 -8.08 -5.75 -14.92
CA ASP A 99 -9.35 -6.42 -14.60
C ASP A 99 -10.39 -5.44 -14.03
N PRO A 100 -11.08 -4.67 -14.88
CA PRO A 100 -12.14 -3.75 -14.46
C PRO A 100 -13.28 -4.45 -13.72
N LYS A 101 -13.52 -5.76 -14.01
CA LYS A 101 -14.59 -6.54 -13.38
C LYS A 101 -14.31 -6.84 -11.91
N ALA A 102 -13.05 -6.88 -11.49
CA ALA A 102 -12.69 -7.01 -10.09
C ALA A 102 -12.85 -5.71 -9.31
N VAL A 103 -12.73 -4.54 -9.97
CA VAL A 103 -12.75 -3.23 -9.32
C VAL A 103 -14.14 -2.61 -9.26
N LEU A 104 -14.95 -2.76 -10.31
CA LEU A 104 -16.32 -2.22 -10.36
C LEU A 104 -17.17 -2.59 -9.14
N PRO A 105 -17.14 -3.83 -8.58
CA PRO A 105 -17.89 -4.18 -7.39
C PRO A 105 -17.52 -3.33 -6.16
N LEU A 106 -16.27 -2.86 -6.04
CA LEU A 106 -15.83 -2.00 -4.94
C LEU A 106 -16.55 -0.65 -5.00
N PHE A 107 -16.60 -0.02 -6.16
CA PHE A 107 -17.34 1.23 -6.34
C PHE A 107 -18.85 1.06 -6.12
N ARG A 108 -19.43 -0.05 -6.54
CA ARG A 108 -20.86 -0.37 -6.28
C ARG A 108 -21.12 -0.58 -4.79
N ARG A 109 -20.23 -1.24 -4.07
CA ARG A 109 -20.32 -1.37 -2.60
C ARG A 109 -20.26 -0.01 -1.92
N ALA A 110 -19.33 0.86 -2.33
CA ALA A 110 -19.23 2.22 -1.78
C ALA A 110 -20.54 3.02 -2.02
N TYR A 111 -21.10 2.92 -3.23
CA TYR A 111 -22.38 3.55 -3.57
C TYR A 111 -23.53 3.01 -2.70
N SER A 112 -23.65 1.70 -2.55
CA SER A 112 -24.66 1.06 -1.70
C SER A 112 -24.51 1.47 -0.23
N ALA A 113 -23.28 1.43 0.32
CA ALA A 113 -22.99 1.83 1.69
C ALA A 113 -23.39 3.30 1.95
N TRP A 114 -23.08 4.19 0.99
CA TRP A 114 -23.46 5.60 1.09
C TRP A 114 -24.98 5.83 1.12
N HIS A 115 -25.75 5.08 0.35
CA HIS A 115 -27.21 5.23 0.29
C HIS A 115 -27.94 4.56 1.45
N THR A 116 -27.44 3.41 1.93
CA THR A 116 -28.04 2.70 3.06
C THR A 116 -27.70 3.33 4.41
N LYS A 117 -26.60 4.07 4.51
CA LYS A 117 -26.13 4.77 5.71
C LYS A 117 -26.14 3.93 6.99
N ARG A 118 -25.83 2.63 6.90
CA ARG A 118 -25.72 1.76 8.08
C ARG A 118 -24.61 2.27 9.00
N ILE A 119 -24.66 1.87 10.26
CA ILE A 119 -23.62 2.24 11.25
C ILE A 119 -22.23 1.89 10.68
N GLY A 120 -21.32 2.87 10.66
CA GLY A 120 -19.96 2.68 10.16
C GLY A 120 -19.80 2.83 8.64
N TYR A 121 -20.83 3.21 7.87
CA TYR A 121 -20.76 3.32 6.40
C TYR A 121 -19.58 4.17 5.89
N ARG A 122 -19.21 5.26 6.59
CA ARG A 122 -18.04 6.08 6.19
C ARG A 122 -16.73 5.33 6.37
N LEU A 123 -16.60 4.53 7.43
CA LEU A 123 -15.44 3.67 7.66
C LEU A 123 -15.37 2.58 6.59
N GLU A 124 -16.51 1.97 6.25
CA GLU A 124 -16.60 1.00 5.16
C GLU A 124 -16.13 1.60 3.83
N ILE A 125 -16.61 2.79 3.47
CA ILE A 125 -16.19 3.46 2.23
C ILE A 125 -14.71 3.83 2.27
N THR A 126 -14.18 4.25 3.41
CA THR A 126 -12.73 4.51 3.58
C THR A 126 -11.91 3.24 3.35
N ALA A 127 -12.33 2.10 3.89
CA ALA A 127 -11.69 0.81 3.64
C ALA A 127 -11.75 0.44 2.15
N ILE A 128 -12.88 0.67 1.49
CA ILE A 128 -13.04 0.43 0.05
C ILE A 128 -12.07 1.30 -0.78
N ILE A 129 -11.84 2.56 -0.40
CA ILE A 129 -10.83 3.40 -1.07
C ILE A 129 -9.45 2.71 -0.99
N TYR A 130 -9.05 2.20 0.17
CA TYR A 130 -7.80 1.47 0.30
C TYR A 130 -7.78 0.14 -0.48
N GLU A 131 -8.90 -0.58 -0.57
CA GLU A 131 -9.03 -1.77 -1.43
C GLU A 131 -8.80 -1.42 -2.91
N ILE A 132 -9.34 -0.29 -3.38
CA ILE A 132 -9.14 0.22 -4.75
C ILE A 132 -7.67 0.61 -4.98
N LEU A 133 -7.05 1.37 -4.05
CA LEU A 133 -5.63 1.74 -4.14
C LEU A 133 -4.74 0.50 -4.19
N LEU A 134 -5.04 -0.51 -3.38
CA LEU A 134 -4.32 -1.77 -3.37
C LEU A 134 -4.47 -2.53 -4.71
N ALA A 135 -5.67 -2.51 -5.32
CA ALA A 135 -5.90 -3.11 -6.64
C ALA A 135 -5.07 -2.42 -7.72
N ILE A 136 -5.04 -1.07 -7.75
CA ILE A 136 -4.22 -0.28 -8.67
C ILE A 136 -2.73 -0.61 -8.45
N ARG A 137 -2.26 -0.59 -7.21
CA ARG A 137 -0.86 -0.85 -6.86
C ARG A 137 -0.40 -2.25 -7.26
N ARG A 138 -1.22 -3.28 -7.02
CA ARG A 138 -0.92 -4.65 -7.43
C ARG A 138 -0.78 -4.79 -8.94
N GLN A 139 -1.58 -4.08 -9.71
CA GLN A 139 -1.49 -4.11 -11.17
C GLN A 139 -0.28 -3.34 -11.69
N ALA A 140 0.04 -2.20 -11.10
CA ALA A 140 1.27 -1.46 -11.41
C ALA A 140 2.53 -2.29 -11.09
N SER A 141 2.45 -3.18 -10.08
CA SER A 141 3.53 -4.09 -9.70
C SER A 141 3.61 -5.36 -10.56
N ASN A 142 2.55 -5.74 -11.29
CA ASN A 142 2.54 -6.91 -12.18
C ASN A 142 3.24 -6.67 -13.54
N GLY A 143 3.48 -5.40 -13.91
CA GLY A 143 4.52 -5.11 -14.88
C GLY A 143 5.86 -5.23 -14.14
N GLU A 144 6.74 -6.18 -14.53
CA GLU A 144 8.07 -6.48 -13.96
C GLU A 144 8.84 -5.26 -13.41
N SER A 145 8.28 -4.58 -12.40
CA SER A 145 8.93 -3.46 -11.76
C SER A 145 9.87 -4.00 -10.70
N GLU A 146 11.04 -3.41 -10.61
CA GLU A 146 12.03 -3.69 -9.57
C GLU A 146 11.38 -3.71 -8.16
N ASP A 147 10.33 -2.90 -7.93
CA ASP A 147 9.59 -2.84 -6.67
C ASP A 147 8.82 -4.15 -6.34
N GLY A 148 8.26 -4.84 -7.33
CA GLY A 148 7.61 -6.14 -7.12
C GLY A 148 8.59 -7.23 -6.70
N ALA A 149 9.79 -7.21 -7.27
CA ALA A 149 10.84 -8.15 -6.90
C ALA A 149 11.42 -7.85 -5.50
N PHE A 150 11.51 -6.57 -5.13
CA PHE A 150 11.87 -6.18 -3.76
C PHE A 150 10.81 -6.63 -2.75
N SER A 151 9.53 -6.44 -3.04
CA SER A 151 8.42 -6.91 -2.19
C SER A 151 8.51 -8.42 -1.96
N ARG A 152 8.70 -9.22 -3.04
CA ARG A 152 8.91 -10.68 -2.92
C ARG A 152 10.09 -11.02 -2.02
N ALA A 153 11.21 -10.32 -2.15
CA ALA A 153 12.37 -10.53 -1.28
C ALA A 153 12.07 -10.27 0.19
N MET A 154 11.36 -9.18 0.48
CA MET A 154 10.97 -8.84 1.84
C MET A 154 9.96 -9.83 2.43
N ASP A 155 9.04 -10.36 1.61
CA ASP A 155 8.08 -11.39 2.04
C ASP A 155 8.79 -12.72 2.35
N ILE A 156 9.79 -13.11 1.56
CA ILE A 156 10.63 -14.29 1.86
C ILE A 156 11.36 -14.10 3.20
N ILE A 157 11.91 -12.91 3.46
CA ILE A 157 12.57 -12.63 4.75
C ILE A 157 11.56 -12.68 5.90
N ARG A 158 10.40 -12.06 5.76
CA ARG A 158 9.36 -12.00 6.80
C ARG A 158 8.73 -13.35 7.11
N SER A 159 8.55 -14.19 6.10
CA SER A 159 7.99 -15.54 6.30
C SER A 159 9.03 -16.54 6.78
N GLY A 160 10.30 -16.36 6.40
CA GLY A 160 11.36 -17.30 6.66
C GLY A 160 12.34 -16.92 7.79
N TYR A 161 12.17 -15.80 8.50
CA TYR A 161 13.18 -15.34 9.48
C TYR A 161 13.49 -16.33 10.61
N LYS A 162 12.57 -17.23 10.92
CA LYS A 162 12.75 -18.28 11.94
C LYS A 162 13.64 -19.44 11.49
N ASP A 163 13.85 -19.56 10.19
CA ASP A 163 14.78 -20.57 9.64
C ASP A 163 16.22 -20.10 9.86
N PRO A 164 17.04 -20.82 10.67
CA PRO A 164 18.42 -20.45 10.92
C PRO A 164 19.28 -20.50 9.66
N GLU A 165 18.90 -21.31 8.66
CA GLU A 165 19.62 -21.46 7.38
C GLU A 165 19.26 -20.38 6.34
N LEU A 166 18.25 -19.52 6.61
CA LEU A 166 17.89 -18.47 5.67
C LEU A 166 19.06 -17.50 5.44
N ARG A 167 19.55 -17.47 4.21
CA ARG A 167 20.63 -16.58 3.75
C ARG A 167 20.08 -15.50 2.83
N ILE A 168 20.60 -14.29 2.92
CA ILE A 168 20.22 -13.18 2.06
C ILE A 168 20.52 -13.46 0.58
N THR A 169 21.57 -14.24 0.29
CA THR A 169 21.87 -14.72 -1.07
C THR A 169 20.75 -15.55 -1.67
N ASP A 170 20.15 -16.44 -0.87
CA ASP A 170 19.05 -17.31 -1.31
C ASP A 170 17.77 -16.51 -1.51
N VAL A 171 17.54 -15.50 -0.67
CA VAL A 171 16.44 -14.52 -0.84
C VAL A 171 16.59 -13.79 -2.18
N CYS A 172 17.78 -13.29 -2.48
CA CYS A 172 18.05 -12.61 -3.74
C CYS A 172 17.79 -13.52 -4.94
N LEU A 173 18.26 -14.75 -4.89
CA LEU A 173 18.06 -15.74 -5.96
C LEU A 173 16.56 -16.03 -6.17
N LYS A 174 15.83 -16.34 -5.11
CA LYS A 174 14.40 -16.63 -5.15
C LYS A 174 13.55 -15.44 -5.62
N ALA A 175 13.95 -14.23 -5.26
CA ALA A 175 13.25 -13.00 -5.65
C ALA A 175 13.63 -12.49 -7.05
N GLY A 176 14.71 -13.02 -7.66
CA GLY A 176 15.21 -12.59 -8.96
C GLY A 176 15.88 -11.20 -8.93
N ILE A 177 16.57 -10.85 -7.83
CA ILE A 177 17.23 -9.53 -7.67
C ILE A 177 18.68 -9.67 -7.25
N SER A 178 19.48 -8.63 -7.52
CA SER A 178 20.87 -8.58 -7.06
C SER A 178 20.97 -8.22 -5.57
N ASP A 179 22.02 -8.68 -4.89
CA ASP A 179 22.32 -8.30 -3.50
C ASP A 179 22.51 -6.78 -3.37
N SER A 180 23.16 -6.14 -4.33
CA SER A 180 23.35 -4.68 -4.35
C SER A 180 22.03 -3.93 -4.41
N TYR A 181 21.08 -4.42 -5.22
CA TYR A 181 19.74 -3.85 -5.31
C TYR A 181 18.97 -4.02 -3.99
N LEU A 182 18.93 -5.24 -3.42
CA LEU A 182 18.28 -5.51 -2.14
C LEU A 182 18.86 -4.63 -1.02
N ARG A 183 20.19 -4.46 -0.95
CA ARG A 183 20.84 -3.58 0.05
C ARG A 183 20.41 -2.12 -0.10
N ARG A 184 20.40 -1.61 -1.33
CA ARG A 184 19.99 -0.22 -1.62
C ARG A 184 18.55 0.03 -1.19
N MET A 185 17.63 -0.87 -1.57
CA MET A 185 16.21 -0.73 -1.27
C MET A 185 15.91 -0.92 0.21
N THR A 186 16.50 -1.93 0.87
CA THR A 186 16.31 -2.14 2.31
C THR A 186 16.84 -0.94 3.13
N LYS A 187 17.97 -0.36 2.72
CA LYS A 187 18.48 0.86 3.36
C LYS A 187 17.55 2.06 3.15
N ARG A 188 16.97 2.18 1.94
CA ARG A 188 16.03 3.26 1.60
C ARG A 188 14.74 3.18 2.42
N TYR A 189 14.12 2.00 2.53
CA TYR A 189 12.81 1.84 3.18
C TYR A 189 12.89 1.58 4.69
N TYR A 190 13.96 0.91 5.17
CA TYR A 190 14.08 0.50 6.58
C TYR A 190 15.29 1.12 7.29
N GLY A 191 16.09 1.94 6.61
CA GLY A 191 17.25 2.59 7.19
C GLY A 191 18.45 1.65 7.48
N MET A 192 18.36 0.37 7.13
CA MET A 192 19.33 -0.64 7.47
C MET A 192 19.58 -1.64 6.33
N HIS A 193 20.67 -2.42 6.43
CA HIS A 193 20.97 -3.48 5.45
C HIS A 193 20.13 -4.75 5.69
N PRO A 194 19.92 -5.61 4.65
CA PRO A 194 19.06 -6.80 4.73
C PRO A 194 19.40 -7.75 5.88
N VAL A 195 20.70 -8.05 6.09
CA VAL A 195 21.15 -8.90 7.19
C VAL A 195 20.78 -8.31 8.56
N ARG A 196 20.89 -6.99 8.70
CA ARG A 196 20.49 -6.31 9.93
C ARG A 196 18.98 -6.38 10.12
N TYR A 197 18.21 -6.17 9.05
CA TYR A 197 16.77 -6.29 9.08
C TYR A 197 16.29 -7.69 9.52
N LEU A 198 16.87 -8.75 8.94
CA LEU A 198 16.63 -10.14 9.37
C LEU A 198 16.96 -10.34 10.85
N THR A 199 18.11 -9.81 11.29
CA THR A 199 18.54 -9.90 12.70
C THR A 199 17.55 -9.20 13.63
N GLU A 200 17.05 -8.02 13.27
CA GLU A 200 16.05 -7.29 14.06
C GLU A 200 14.71 -8.03 14.16
N LEU A 201 14.25 -8.66 13.06
CA LEU A 201 13.06 -9.51 13.10
C LEU A 201 13.21 -10.67 14.09
N ARG A 202 14.35 -11.36 14.03
CA ARG A 202 14.67 -12.47 14.96
C ARG A 202 14.71 -11.99 16.40
N LEU A 203 15.38 -10.86 16.65
CA LEU A 203 15.46 -10.27 18.00
C LEU A 203 14.10 -9.88 18.54
N SER A 204 13.28 -9.16 17.76
CA SER A 204 11.93 -8.77 18.19
C SER A 204 11.07 -9.96 18.55
N TYR A 205 11.21 -11.07 17.81
CA TYR A 205 10.48 -12.29 18.12
C TYR A 205 11.04 -12.97 19.37
N ALA A 206 12.37 -13.04 19.54
CA ALA A 206 12.98 -13.56 20.76
C ALA A 206 12.56 -12.77 22.02
N GLU A 207 12.52 -11.44 21.92
CA GLU A 207 12.01 -10.56 22.99
C GLU A 207 10.57 -10.89 23.36
N THR A 208 9.73 -11.16 22.36
CA THR A 208 8.33 -11.58 22.60
C THR A 208 8.28 -12.92 23.33
N LEU A 209 9.10 -13.89 22.94
CA LEU A 209 9.17 -15.20 23.59
C LEU A 209 9.69 -15.09 25.04
N LEU A 210 10.69 -14.27 25.28
CA LEU A 210 11.31 -14.09 26.61
C LEU A 210 10.37 -13.42 27.63
N ARG A 211 9.31 -12.76 27.21
CA ARG A 211 8.25 -12.25 28.11
C ARG A 211 7.47 -13.38 28.80
N HIS A 212 7.51 -14.59 28.25
CA HIS A 212 6.91 -15.77 28.89
C HIS A 212 7.91 -16.39 29.87
N PRO A 213 7.59 -16.49 31.18
CA PRO A 213 8.51 -17.01 32.19
C PRO A 213 8.98 -18.46 31.96
N SER A 214 8.18 -19.26 31.26
CA SER A 214 8.47 -20.66 30.98
C SER A 214 9.45 -20.88 29.82
N VAL A 215 9.75 -19.86 29.02
CA VAL A 215 10.65 -19.98 27.86
C VAL A 215 12.09 -19.71 28.29
N SER A 216 13.00 -20.66 28.08
CA SER A 216 14.43 -20.45 28.35
C SER A 216 15.07 -19.49 27.32
N VAL A 217 16.20 -18.88 27.66
CA VAL A 217 16.98 -18.03 26.74
C VAL A 217 17.43 -18.84 25.52
N GLU A 218 17.82 -20.09 25.73
CA GLU A 218 18.25 -20.99 24.65
C GLU A 218 17.08 -21.33 23.73
N GLN A 219 15.91 -21.63 24.29
CA GLN A 219 14.71 -21.89 23.50
C GLN A 219 14.29 -20.66 22.68
N ALA A 220 14.29 -19.48 23.31
CA ALA A 220 13.98 -18.23 22.60
C ALA A 220 14.95 -17.93 21.44
N ALA A 221 16.23 -18.23 21.62
CA ALA A 221 17.23 -18.10 20.56
C ALA A 221 16.92 -19.04 19.37
N VAL A 222 16.72 -20.32 19.65
CA VAL A 222 16.43 -21.34 18.62
C VAL A 222 15.13 -21.04 17.89
N ASP A 223 14.03 -20.78 18.59
CA ASP A 223 12.72 -20.55 18.03
C ASP A 223 12.64 -19.24 17.21
N SER A 224 13.55 -18.31 17.48
CA SER A 224 13.66 -17.05 16.71
C SER A 224 14.64 -17.13 15.53
N GLY A 225 15.21 -18.32 15.25
CA GLY A 225 16.06 -18.54 14.07
C GLY A 225 17.54 -18.25 14.29
N PHE A 226 18.04 -18.19 15.55
CA PHE A 226 19.47 -18.16 15.80
C PHE A 226 19.98 -19.58 15.93
N ALA A 227 20.91 -19.98 15.07
CA ALA A 227 21.52 -21.31 15.10
C ALA A 227 22.39 -21.56 16.35
N ASP A 228 22.97 -20.49 16.94
CA ASP A 228 23.85 -20.55 18.11
C ASP A 228 23.40 -19.59 19.21
N PRO A 229 23.00 -20.12 20.40
CA PRO A 229 22.63 -19.29 21.54
C PRO A 229 23.73 -18.34 22.03
N LYS A 230 25.02 -18.71 21.86
CA LYS A 230 26.15 -17.83 22.22
C LYS A 230 26.23 -16.64 21.25
N TYR A 231 25.99 -16.90 19.97
CA TYR A 231 25.89 -15.83 18.98
C TYR A 231 24.70 -14.92 19.28
N PHE A 232 23.53 -15.47 19.59
CA PHE A 232 22.36 -14.72 20.03
C PHE A 232 22.68 -13.78 21.19
N ALA A 233 23.32 -14.27 22.25
CA ALA A 233 23.69 -13.44 23.41
C ALA A 233 24.60 -12.26 23.02
N ARG A 234 25.58 -12.49 22.14
CA ARG A 234 26.46 -11.42 21.63
C ARG A 234 25.69 -10.38 20.81
N VAL A 235 24.74 -10.83 19.99
CA VAL A 235 23.89 -9.96 19.16
C VAL A 235 22.99 -9.12 20.06
N VAL A 236 22.32 -9.70 21.05
CA VAL A 236 21.50 -8.99 22.04
C VAL A 236 22.33 -7.91 22.74
N LYS A 237 23.49 -8.25 23.30
CA LYS A 237 24.36 -7.30 24.00
C LYS A 237 24.79 -6.14 23.09
N LYS A 238 25.11 -6.44 21.82
CA LYS A 238 25.53 -5.43 20.85
C LYS A 238 24.38 -4.48 20.45
N LEU A 239 23.14 -5.00 20.32
CA LEU A 239 22.03 -4.27 19.73
C LEU A 239 21.04 -3.69 20.75
N ARG A 240 21.01 -4.25 21.96
CA ARG A 240 20.13 -3.79 23.06
C ARG A 240 20.91 -3.27 24.28
N GLY A 241 22.20 -3.51 24.34
CA GLY A 241 23.06 -3.05 25.44
C GLY A 241 22.98 -3.90 26.71
N CYS A 242 22.15 -4.94 26.74
CA CYS A 242 21.89 -5.79 27.90
C CYS A 242 22.10 -7.28 27.58
N SER A 243 22.05 -8.14 28.59
CA SER A 243 22.07 -9.59 28.41
C SER A 243 20.66 -10.10 28.00
N PRO A 244 20.56 -11.30 27.37
CA PRO A 244 19.24 -11.89 27.05
C PRO A 244 18.36 -12.12 28.28
N SER A 245 18.93 -12.37 29.43
CA SER A 245 18.17 -12.56 30.69
C SER A 245 17.56 -11.26 31.18
N GLU A 246 18.23 -10.13 30.95
CA GLU A 246 17.73 -8.79 31.30
C GLU A 246 16.59 -8.33 30.39
N LEU A 247 16.47 -8.86 29.15
CA LEU A 247 15.34 -8.58 28.25
C LEU A 247 13.98 -9.06 28.80
N ARG A 248 13.96 -9.95 29.80
CA ARG A 248 12.71 -10.39 30.46
C ARG A 248 12.07 -9.32 31.33
N SER A 249 12.86 -8.34 31.75
CA SER A 249 12.47 -7.34 32.75
C SER A 249 12.07 -5.99 32.12
N VAL A 250 12.08 -5.92 30.78
CA VAL A 250 11.70 -4.76 29.98
C VAL A 250 10.37 -5.05 29.29
#